data_ed0fb92689a0664a5f753fc5dd807b00
#
_entry.id   ed0fb92689a0664a5f753fc5dd807b00
#
_cell.length_a   1.000
_cell.length_b   1.000
_cell.length_c   1.000
_cell.angle_alpha   90.00
_cell.angle_beta   90.00
_cell.angle_gamma   90.00
#
_symmetry.space_group_name_H-M   'P 1'
#
loop_
_entity.id
_entity.type
_entity.pdbx_description
1 polymer ?
#
loop_
_entity_poly.entity_id
_entity_poly.type
_entity_poly.pdbx_seq_one_letter_code
_entity_poly.pdbx_strand_id
1 'polypeptide(L)'
;MAVATAFAADEFDMYVADVAILQLKAVQAELGITNAVRAALNKHATWLDAQGANIDRLVKRGTVTPAEGNRRMSVYLVTLKSKVVGELTAVQVRRLREITLQRDGLVPLMDKRVSDKIGMTAAQLKKIREAYVANEKKANVIQQTAFAPIFEKYGKMKPKSDVEKKQIEGQANKELDAEKKRIQPQLAQLGKDFEALVASTLTQGQKDAFKKLKGKPFKPKKEG
;
A
#
# COMPACT_ATOMS: atom_id res chain seq x y z
N MET A 1 -9.02 33.52 23.80
CA MET A 1 -8.15 32.67 22.98
C MET A 1 -8.09 31.30 23.65
N ALA A 2 -8.76 30.30 23.10
CA ALA A 2 -8.68 28.93 23.60
C ALA A 2 -7.38 28.33 23.05
N VAL A 3 -6.41 28.06 23.90
CA VAL A 3 -5.22 27.27 23.57
C VAL A 3 -5.73 25.84 23.37
N ALA A 4 -5.92 25.44 22.09
CA ALA A 4 -6.15 24.06 21.76
C ALA A 4 -4.88 23.30 22.15
N THR A 5 -4.92 22.59 23.27
CA THR A 5 -3.92 21.58 23.61
C THR A 5 -3.94 20.57 22.45
N ALA A 6 -2.93 20.66 21.58
CA ALA A 6 -2.70 19.68 20.54
C ALA A 6 -2.37 18.35 21.25
N PHE A 7 -3.39 17.51 21.46
CA PHE A 7 -3.13 16.14 21.88
C PHE A 7 -2.27 15.50 20.79
N ALA A 8 -1.11 15.00 21.18
CA ALA A 8 -0.25 14.23 20.27
C ALA A 8 -1.07 13.06 19.68
N ALA A 9 -0.86 12.77 18.42
CA ALA A 9 -1.52 11.62 17.79
C ALA A 9 -1.11 10.32 18.51
N ASP A 10 -2.06 9.38 18.63
CA ASP A 10 -1.80 8.05 19.21
C ASP A 10 -0.69 7.34 18.41
N GLU A 11 0.27 6.73 19.09
CA GLU A 11 1.40 6.02 18.44
C GLU A 11 0.90 4.94 17.49
N PHE A 12 -0.18 4.24 17.83
CA PHE A 12 -0.81 3.26 16.96
C PHE A 12 -1.36 3.92 15.68
N ASP A 13 -2.06 5.06 15.81
CA ASP A 13 -2.59 5.79 14.66
C ASP A 13 -1.46 6.25 13.73
N MET A 14 -0.38 6.80 14.29
CA MET A 14 0.82 7.19 13.53
C MET A 14 1.48 6.00 12.84
N TYR A 15 1.56 4.87 13.52
CA TYR A 15 2.18 3.65 12.98
C TYR A 15 1.41 3.11 11.78
N VAL A 16 0.09 2.98 11.89
CA VAL A 16 -0.76 2.36 10.86
C VAL A 16 -1.03 3.31 9.69
N ALA A 17 -1.14 4.63 9.94
CA ALA A 17 -1.42 5.60 8.88
C ALA A 17 -0.41 5.50 7.73
N ASP A 18 -0.92 5.32 6.50
CA ASP A 18 -0.10 5.37 5.29
C ASP A 18 -0.13 6.78 4.69
N VAL A 19 0.98 7.47 4.81
CA VAL A 19 1.10 8.85 4.30
C VAL A 19 1.12 8.93 2.78
N ALA A 20 1.36 7.83 2.07
CA ALA A 20 1.36 7.82 0.62
C ALA A 20 -0.03 8.13 0.03
N ILE A 21 -1.11 7.77 0.74
CA ILE A 21 -2.47 8.05 0.26
C ILE A 21 -2.86 9.53 0.35
N LEU A 22 -2.05 10.38 1.01
CA LEU A 22 -2.22 11.82 0.98
C LEU A 22 -1.99 12.44 -0.41
N GLN A 23 -1.44 11.71 -1.37
CA GLN A 23 -1.38 12.13 -2.78
C GLN A 23 -2.77 12.18 -3.42
N LEU A 24 -3.75 11.45 -2.88
CA LEU A 24 -5.11 11.41 -3.42
C LEU A 24 -5.90 12.63 -2.97
N LYS A 25 -6.36 13.44 -3.92
CA LYS A 25 -7.18 14.64 -3.65
C LYS A 25 -8.40 14.33 -2.77
N ALA A 26 -9.06 13.20 -3.01
CA ALA A 26 -10.21 12.78 -2.21
C ALA A 26 -9.86 12.56 -0.73
N VAL A 27 -8.67 12.01 -0.44
CA VAL A 27 -8.16 11.83 0.94
C VAL A 27 -7.83 13.18 1.56
N GLN A 28 -7.17 14.08 0.82
CA GLN A 28 -6.90 15.45 1.29
C GLN A 28 -8.19 16.20 1.64
N ALA A 29 -9.22 16.07 0.81
CA ALA A 29 -10.52 16.69 1.05
C ALA A 29 -11.23 16.09 2.28
N GLU A 30 -11.23 14.76 2.45
CA GLU A 30 -11.79 14.09 3.63
C GLU A 30 -11.11 14.51 4.92
N LEU A 31 -9.80 14.74 4.88
CA LEU A 31 -9.00 15.18 6.03
C LEU A 31 -9.06 16.69 6.25
N GLY A 32 -9.67 17.46 5.36
CA GLY A 32 -9.67 18.92 5.44
C GLY A 32 -8.27 19.54 5.37
N ILE A 33 -7.40 19.00 4.49
CA ILE A 33 -6.02 19.47 4.34
C ILE A 33 -6.02 20.90 3.80
N THR A 34 -5.49 21.84 4.58
CA THR A 34 -5.37 23.25 4.19
C THR A 34 -4.29 23.45 3.13
N ASN A 35 -4.31 24.60 2.45
CA ASN A 35 -3.25 24.95 1.49
C ASN A 35 -1.87 25.04 2.14
N ALA A 36 -1.78 25.50 3.39
CA ALA A 36 -0.52 25.57 4.14
C ALA A 36 0.04 24.16 4.39
N VAL A 37 -0.78 23.23 4.89
CA VAL A 37 -0.39 21.83 5.10
C VAL A 37 -0.01 21.20 3.76
N ARG A 38 -0.78 21.40 2.69
CA ARG A 38 -0.43 20.89 1.36
C ARG A 38 0.92 21.38 0.88
N ALA A 39 1.25 22.66 1.09
CA ALA A 39 2.56 23.21 0.74
C ALA A 39 3.69 22.54 1.55
N ALA A 40 3.48 22.26 2.84
CA ALA A 40 4.43 21.52 3.68
C ALA A 40 4.62 20.08 3.19
N LEU A 41 3.52 19.36 2.87
CA LEU A 41 3.57 18.02 2.31
C LEU A 41 4.35 17.97 0.99
N ASN A 42 4.17 18.95 0.10
CA ASN A 42 4.92 19.05 -1.15
C ASN A 42 6.41 19.25 -0.91
N LYS A 43 6.80 20.08 0.08
CA LYS A 43 8.22 20.23 0.47
C LYS A 43 8.82 18.92 0.93
N HIS A 44 8.08 18.14 1.71
CA HIS A 44 8.54 16.82 2.17
C HIS A 44 8.68 15.82 1.02
N ALA A 45 7.76 15.84 0.03
CA ALA A 45 7.87 15.03 -1.18
C ALA A 45 9.12 15.42 -2.00
N THR A 46 9.32 16.71 -2.27
CA THR A 46 10.52 17.21 -2.98
C THR A 46 11.82 16.84 -2.26
N TRP A 47 11.80 16.90 -0.91
CA TRP A 47 12.96 16.44 -0.12
C TRP A 47 13.24 14.95 -0.35
N LEU A 48 12.21 14.07 -0.35
CA LEU A 48 12.40 12.64 -0.62
C LEU A 48 12.94 12.39 -2.02
N ASP A 49 12.40 13.07 -3.03
CA ASP A 49 12.86 12.97 -4.42
C ASP A 49 14.34 13.34 -4.54
N ALA A 50 14.76 14.41 -3.86
CA ALA A 50 16.17 14.83 -3.83
C ALA A 50 17.08 13.76 -3.17
N GLN A 51 16.60 13.11 -2.08
CA GLN A 51 17.35 12.01 -1.46
C GLN A 51 17.44 10.80 -2.40
N GLY A 52 16.34 10.44 -3.09
CA GLY A 52 16.32 9.37 -4.08
C GLY A 52 17.32 9.62 -5.21
N ALA A 53 17.25 10.79 -5.83
CA ALA A 53 18.18 11.18 -6.90
C ALA A 53 19.66 11.17 -6.44
N ASN A 54 19.91 11.52 -5.18
CA ASN A 54 21.26 11.43 -4.62
C ASN A 54 21.74 9.98 -4.47
N ILE A 55 20.88 9.09 -3.95
CA ILE A 55 21.18 7.65 -3.84
C ILE A 55 21.48 7.07 -5.23
N ASP A 56 20.62 7.32 -6.22
CA ASP A 56 20.79 6.83 -7.58
C ASP A 56 22.13 7.24 -8.18
N ARG A 57 22.53 8.50 -7.95
CA ARG A 57 23.82 9.03 -8.39
C ARG A 57 25.00 8.31 -7.73
N LEU A 58 24.91 8.05 -6.41
CA LEU A 58 25.95 7.35 -5.66
C LEU A 58 26.06 5.88 -6.10
N VAL A 59 24.93 5.21 -6.36
CA VAL A 59 24.91 3.83 -6.89
C VAL A 59 25.50 3.78 -8.29
N LYS A 60 25.12 4.69 -9.19
CA LYS A 60 25.69 4.77 -10.56
C LYS A 60 27.19 5.02 -10.57
N ARG A 61 27.73 5.74 -9.58
CA ARG A 61 29.18 5.98 -9.43
C ARG A 61 29.91 4.83 -8.73
N GLY A 62 29.22 3.80 -8.29
CA GLY A 62 29.82 2.70 -7.52
C GLY A 62 30.23 3.07 -6.10
N THR A 63 29.89 4.28 -5.60
CA THR A 63 30.23 4.74 -4.25
C THR A 63 29.39 4.01 -3.17
N VAL A 64 28.19 3.58 -3.55
CA VAL A 64 27.24 2.89 -2.69
C VAL A 64 26.68 1.69 -3.43
N THR A 65 26.58 0.53 -2.79
CA THR A 65 25.93 -0.64 -3.38
C THR A 65 24.42 -0.44 -3.51
N PRO A 66 23.73 -1.12 -4.45
CA PRO A 66 22.27 -1.08 -4.53
C PRO A 66 21.58 -1.46 -3.20
N ALA A 67 22.12 -2.46 -2.48
CA ALA A 67 21.58 -2.89 -1.18
C ALA A 67 21.68 -1.77 -0.12
N GLU A 68 22.81 -1.09 -0.05
CA GLU A 68 22.99 0.07 0.84
C GLU A 68 22.10 1.24 0.41
N GLY A 69 21.93 1.49 -0.89
CA GLY A 69 21.00 2.48 -1.42
C GLY A 69 19.57 2.22 -0.95
N ASN A 70 19.10 0.98 -1.05
CA ASN A 70 17.78 0.57 -0.56
C ASN A 70 17.63 0.77 0.95
N ARG A 71 18.67 0.45 1.73
CA ARG A 71 18.67 0.66 3.18
C ARG A 71 18.52 2.15 3.53
N ARG A 72 19.26 3.03 2.86
CA ARG A 72 19.17 4.49 3.03
C ARG A 72 17.78 5.02 2.65
N MET A 73 17.22 4.55 1.54
CA MET A 73 15.88 4.91 1.12
C MET A 73 14.83 4.52 2.19
N SER A 74 14.95 3.33 2.78
CA SER A 74 14.05 2.89 3.86
C SER A 74 14.10 3.85 5.06
N VAL A 75 15.28 4.34 5.45
CA VAL A 75 15.43 5.34 6.51
C VAL A 75 14.77 6.67 6.13
N TYR A 76 14.93 7.10 4.89
CA TYR A 76 14.29 8.33 4.41
C TYR A 76 12.77 8.24 4.36
N LEU A 77 12.21 7.08 4.00
CA LEU A 77 10.77 6.85 4.04
C LEU A 77 10.21 6.91 5.47
N VAL A 78 10.91 6.35 6.45
CA VAL A 78 10.53 6.49 7.88
C VAL A 78 10.60 7.96 8.32
N THR A 79 11.65 8.67 7.92
CA THR A 79 11.80 10.10 8.22
C THR A 79 10.70 10.93 7.55
N LEU A 80 10.37 10.64 6.29
CA LEU A 80 9.26 11.27 5.57
C LEU A 80 7.94 11.07 6.32
N LYS A 81 7.64 9.83 6.71
CA LYS A 81 6.42 9.52 7.46
C LYS A 81 6.32 10.36 8.73
N SER A 82 7.40 10.45 9.51
CA SER A 82 7.44 11.25 10.73
C SER A 82 7.19 12.74 10.45
N LYS A 83 7.85 13.31 9.42
CA LYS A 83 7.66 14.71 9.01
C LYS A 83 6.22 14.99 8.59
N VAL A 84 5.67 14.13 7.72
CA VAL A 84 4.29 14.27 7.20
C VAL A 84 3.25 14.15 8.32
N VAL A 85 3.40 13.19 9.23
CA VAL A 85 2.50 13.03 10.38
C VAL A 85 2.58 14.26 11.30
N GLY A 86 3.76 14.86 11.44
CA GLY A 86 3.95 16.11 12.21
C GLY A 86 3.20 17.32 11.68
N GLU A 87 2.82 17.34 10.39
CA GLU A 87 2.01 18.40 9.78
C GLU A 87 0.49 18.20 10.00
N LEU A 88 0.08 17.04 10.52
CA LEU A 88 -1.32 16.66 10.68
C LEU A 88 -1.75 16.78 12.14
N THR A 89 -3.00 17.15 12.36
CA THR A 89 -3.62 17.07 13.69
C THR A 89 -3.86 15.61 14.08
N ALA A 90 -3.99 15.31 15.38
CA ALA A 90 -4.31 13.97 15.88
C ALA A 90 -5.60 13.39 15.25
N VAL A 91 -6.60 14.24 15.01
CA VAL A 91 -7.87 13.85 14.35
C VAL A 91 -7.61 13.44 12.90
N GLN A 92 -6.78 14.19 12.18
CA GLN A 92 -6.41 13.87 10.79
C GLN A 92 -5.58 12.59 10.71
N VAL A 93 -4.63 12.37 11.61
CA VAL A 93 -3.83 11.13 11.68
C VAL A 93 -4.72 9.92 11.95
N ARG A 94 -5.64 10.02 12.91
CA ARG A 94 -6.64 8.97 13.18
C ARG A 94 -7.47 8.67 11.94
N ARG A 95 -7.99 9.70 11.28
CA ARG A 95 -8.80 9.52 10.08
C ARG A 95 -7.99 8.93 8.92
N LEU A 96 -6.74 9.32 8.75
CA LEU A 96 -5.81 8.76 7.77
C LEU A 96 -5.60 7.25 8.05
N ARG A 97 -5.38 6.86 9.32
CA ARG A 97 -5.28 5.45 9.72
C ARG A 97 -6.57 4.67 9.40
N GLU A 98 -7.75 5.25 9.65
CA GLU A 98 -9.03 4.62 9.31
C GLU A 98 -9.15 4.34 7.81
N ILE A 99 -8.79 5.32 6.97
CA ILE A 99 -8.81 5.19 5.51
C ILE A 99 -7.78 4.15 5.05
N THR A 100 -6.58 4.14 5.64
CA THR A 100 -5.56 3.12 5.38
C THR A 100 -6.09 1.71 5.63
N LEU A 101 -6.69 1.48 6.81
CA LEU A 101 -7.26 0.16 7.15
C LEU A 101 -8.42 -0.25 6.24
N GLN A 102 -9.19 0.70 5.73
CA GLN A 102 -10.27 0.42 4.77
C GLN A 102 -9.73 0.04 3.40
N ARG A 103 -8.70 0.74 2.91
CA ARG A 103 -8.03 0.45 1.64
C ARG A 103 -7.36 -0.93 1.67
N ASP A 104 -6.65 -1.22 2.75
CA ASP A 104 -5.84 -2.43 2.85
C ASP A 104 -6.65 -3.68 3.26
N GLY A 105 -7.93 -3.51 3.54
CA GLY A 105 -8.88 -4.61 3.78
C GLY A 105 -8.52 -5.46 5.00
N LEU A 106 -8.14 -6.72 4.78
CA LEU A 106 -7.78 -7.67 5.83
C LEU A 106 -6.26 -7.82 6.04
N VAL A 107 -5.44 -7.30 5.12
CA VAL A 107 -3.98 -7.38 5.21
C VAL A 107 -3.42 -6.83 6.53
N PRO A 108 -3.93 -5.71 7.08
CA PRO A 108 -3.48 -5.18 8.37
C PRO A 108 -3.63 -6.14 9.56
N LEU A 109 -4.52 -7.13 9.50
CA LEU A 109 -4.67 -8.14 10.56
C LEU A 109 -3.42 -9.00 10.76
N MET A 110 -2.51 -9.03 9.78
CA MET A 110 -1.23 -9.73 9.89
C MET A 110 -0.16 -8.91 10.64
N ASP A 111 -0.39 -7.62 10.83
CA ASP A 111 0.48 -6.78 11.66
C ASP A 111 0.21 -7.04 13.14
N LYS A 112 1.29 -7.24 13.92
CA LYS A 112 1.16 -7.56 15.35
C LYS A 112 0.48 -6.45 16.13
N ARG A 113 0.73 -5.17 15.82
CA ARG A 113 0.12 -4.05 16.55
C ARG A 113 -1.38 -3.95 16.28
N VAL A 114 -1.79 -4.22 15.03
CA VAL A 114 -3.22 -4.25 14.67
C VAL A 114 -3.91 -5.45 15.32
N SER A 115 -3.28 -6.63 15.27
CA SER A 115 -3.83 -7.85 15.88
C SER A 115 -3.94 -7.73 17.40
N ASP A 116 -2.94 -7.16 18.07
CA ASP A 116 -2.98 -6.90 19.52
C ASP A 116 -4.09 -5.89 19.87
N LYS A 117 -4.26 -4.83 19.06
CA LYS A 117 -5.27 -3.79 19.29
C LYS A 117 -6.70 -4.33 19.27
N ILE A 118 -6.95 -5.43 18.55
CA ILE A 118 -8.27 -6.09 18.52
C ILE A 118 -8.33 -7.36 19.39
N GLY A 119 -7.28 -7.66 20.15
CA GLY A 119 -7.24 -8.78 21.07
C GLY A 119 -7.12 -10.15 20.39
N MET A 120 -6.41 -10.24 19.24
CA MET A 120 -6.12 -11.54 18.63
C MET A 120 -5.09 -12.29 19.45
N THR A 121 -5.25 -13.63 19.52
CA THR A 121 -4.22 -14.52 20.09
C THR A 121 -3.08 -14.73 19.09
N ALA A 122 -1.92 -15.13 19.61
CA ALA A 122 -0.78 -15.49 18.75
C ALA A 122 -1.10 -16.64 17.79
N ALA A 123 -1.95 -17.60 18.21
CA ALA A 123 -2.39 -18.70 17.37
C ALA A 123 -3.27 -18.21 16.20
N GLN A 124 -4.20 -17.28 16.46
CA GLN A 124 -5.03 -16.67 15.39
C GLN A 124 -4.17 -15.90 14.39
N LEU A 125 -3.24 -15.07 14.89
CA LEU A 125 -2.31 -14.32 14.05
C LEU A 125 -1.46 -15.24 13.16
N LYS A 126 -0.90 -16.29 13.74
CA LYS A 126 -0.13 -17.31 13.00
C LYS A 126 -0.96 -17.95 11.90
N LYS A 127 -2.17 -18.41 12.23
CA LYS A 127 -3.09 -19.05 11.25
C LYS A 127 -3.43 -18.13 10.08
N ILE A 128 -3.71 -16.85 10.34
CA ILE A 128 -4.03 -15.88 9.29
C ILE A 128 -2.80 -15.60 8.41
N ARG A 129 -1.61 -15.44 9.01
CA ARG A 129 -0.36 -15.25 8.25
C ARG A 129 -0.03 -16.42 7.35
N GLU A 130 -0.13 -17.65 7.87
CA GLU A 130 0.13 -18.87 7.09
C GLU A 130 -0.85 -18.98 5.91
N ALA A 131 -2.13 -18.70 6.13
CA ALA A 131 -3.12 -18.70 5.06
C ALA A 131 -2.86 -17.63 4.00
N TYR A 132 -2.46 -16.44 4.42
CA TYR A 132 -2.08 -15.36 3.49
C TYR A 132 -0.90 -15.77 2.61
N VAL A 133 0.18 -16.28 3.22
CA VAL A 133 1.37 -16.74 2.48
C VAL A 133 1.04 -17.87 1.52
N ALA A 134 0.16 -18.80 1.93
CA ALA A 134 -0.29 -19.88 1.05
C ALA A 134 -1.09 -19.34 -0.15
N ASN A 135 -1.97 -18.36 0.06
CA ASN A 135 -2.73 -17.73 -1.01
C ASN A 135 -1.83 -16.92 -1.96
N GLU A 136 -0.87 -16.16 -1.43
CA GLU A 136 0.11 -15.44 -2.25
C GLU A 136 0.91 -16.39 -3.16
N LYS A 137 1.35 -17.54 -2.61
CA LYS A 137 2.03 -18.57 -3.42
C LYS A 137 1.14 -19.08 -4.55
N LYS A 138 -0.12 -19.38 -4.26
CA LYS A 138 -1.08 -19.83 -5.28
C LYS A 138 -1.33 -18.74 -6.33
N ALA A 139 -1.53 -17.48 -5.90
CA ALA A 139 -1.73 -16.36 -6.81
C ALA A 139 -0.51 -16.15 -7.72
N ASN A 140 0.71 -16.24 -7.16
CA ASN A 140 1.95 -16.14 -7.95
C ASN A 140 2.07 -17.27 -8.98
N VAL A 141 1.73 -18.50 -8.62
CA VAL A 141 1.73 -19.63 -9.59
C VAL A 141 0.73 -19.38 -10.72
N ILE A 142 -0.50 -18.97 -10.41
CA ILE A 142 -1.53 -18.63 -11.40
C ILE A 142 -1.01 -17.53 -12.35
N GLN A 143 -0.44 -16.45 -11.82
CA GLN A 143 0.07 -15.33 -12.61
C GLN A 143 1.29 -15.75 -13.45
N GLN A 144 2.23 -16.48 -12.89
CA GLN A 144 3.42 -16.96 -13.63
C GLN A 144 3.00 -17.87 -14.77
N THR A 145 2.10 -18.84 -14.51
CA THR A 145 1.61 -19.75 -15.56
C THR A 145 0.90 -18.99 -16.69
N ALA A 146 0.15 -17.93 -16.36
CA ALA A 146 -0.57 -17.14 -17.33
C ALA A 146 0.35 -16.22 -18.15
N PHE A 147 1.31 -15.58 -17.51
CA PHE A 147 2.07 -14.50 -18.16
C PHE A 147 3.44 -14.94 -18.71
N ALA A 148 4.06 -15.98 -18.16
CA ALA A 148 5.39 -16.43 -18.63
C ALA A 148 5.43 -16.73 -20.13
N PRO A 149 4.43 -17.43 -20.74
CA PRO A 149 4.44 -17.68 -22.19
C PRO A 149 4.43 -16.39 -23.03
N ILE A 150 3.71 -15.37 -22.54
CA ILE A 150 3.61 -14.06 -23.22
C ILE A 150 4.96 -13.34 -23.15
N PHE A 151 5.56 -13.28 -21.96
CA PHE A 151 6.89 -12.67 -21.81
C PHE A 151 7.97 -13.42 -22.59
N GLU A 152 7.92 -14.74 -22.65
CA GLU A 152 8.84 -15.53 -23.45
C GLU A 152 8.68 -15.24 -24.94
N LYS A 153 7.43 -15.22 -25.44
CA LYS A 153 7.11 -14.94 -26.85
C LYS A 153 7.62 -13.57 -27.26
N TYR A 154 7.25 -12.51 -26.53
CA TYR A 154 7.57 -11.13 -26.90
C TYR A 154 8.97 -10.69 -26.49
N GLY A 155 9.54 -11.27 -25.44
CA GLY A 155 10.90 -10.99 -24.99
C GLY A 155 12.00 -11.45 -25.97
N LYS A 156 11.69 -12.43 -26.84
CA LYS A 156 12.59 -12.92 -27.89
C LYS A 156 12.55 -12.06 -29.17
N MET A 157 11.54 -11.19 -29.31
CA MET A 157 11.38 -10.35 -30.51
C MET A 157 12.36 -9.18 -30.48
N LYS A 158 13.08 -8.97 -31.59
CA LYS A 158 14.03 -7.85 -31.78
C LYS A 158 13.44 -6.87 -32.79
N PRO A 159 12.78 -5.78 -32.35
CA PRO A 159 12.21 -4.80 -33.28
C PRO A 159 13.31 -4.11 -34.09
N LYS A 160 13.06 -3.92 -35.38
CA LYS A 160 13.97 -3.24 -36.29
C LYS A 160 13.67 -1.73 -36.40
N SER A 161 12.54 -1.28 -35.85
CA SER A 161 12.13 0.12 -35.87
C SER A 161 11.26 0.43 -34.66
N ASP A 162 11.10 1.73 -34.32
CA ASP A 162 10.20 2.19 -33.26
C ASP A 162 8.72 1.88 -33.57
N VAL A 163 8.35 1.83 -34.85
CA VAL A 163 6.99 1.45 -35.28
C VAL A 163 6.74 -0.03 -34.93
N GLU A 164 7.66 -0.91 -35.30
CA GLU A 164 7.60 -2.33 -35.03
C GLU A 164 7.59 -2.60 -33.51
N LYS A 165 8.42 -1.86 -32.74
CA LYS A 165 8.43 -1.93 -31.26
C LYS A 165 7.06 -1.61 -30.67
N LYS A 166 6.43 -0.52 -31.10
CA LYS A 166 5.08 -0.14 -30.64
C LYS A 166 4.01 -1.18 -31.01
N GLN A 167 4.13 -1.81 -32.17
CA GLN A 167 3.22 -2.88 -32.59
C GLN A 167 3.37 -4.12 -31.71
N ILE A 168 4.59 -4.56 -31.43
CA ILE A 168 4.91 -5.69 -30.55
C ILE A 168 4.38 -5.41 -29.14
N GLU A 169 4.66 -4.22 -28.58
CA GLU A 169 4.14 -3.81 -27.26
C GLU A 169 2.59 -3.79 -27.23
N GLY A 170 1.95 -3.30 -28.29
CA GLY A 170 0.50 -3.28 -28.40
C GLY A 170 -0.13 -4.69 -28.44
N GLN A 171 0.53 -5.64 -29.15
CA GLN A 171 0.09 -7.04 -29.18
C GLN A 171 0.29 -7.72 -27.81
N ALA A 172 1.47 -7.53 -27.20
CA ALA A 172 1.78 -8.08 -25.89
C ALA A 172 0.77 -7.59 -24.84
N ASN A 173 0.45 -6.30 -24.83
CA ASN A 173 -0.52 -5.72 -23.91
C ASN A 173 -1.93 -6.32 -24.11
N LYS A 174 -2.37 -6.54 -25.34
CA LYS A 174 -3.67 -7.18 -25.63
C LYS A 174 -3.72 -8.62 -25.07
N GLU A 175 -2.67 -9.41 -25.28
CA GLU A 175 -2.59 -10.78 -24.75
C GLU A 175 -2.53 -10.78 -23.22
N LEU A 176 -1.75 -9.88 -22.61
CA LEU A 176 -1.68 -9.71 -21.15
C LEU A 176 -3.05 -9.33 -20.56
N ASP A 177 -3.80 -8.45 -21.21
CA ASP A 177 -5.13 -8.04 -20.74
C ASP A 177 -6.17 -9.17 -20.89
N ALA A 178 -6.08 -9.99 -21.93
CA ALA A 178 -6.90 -11.18 -22.08
C ALA A 178 -6.61 -12.20 -20.97
N GLU A 179 -5.34 -12.47 -20.69
CA GLU A 179 -4.94 -13.39 -19.62
C GLU A 179 -5.29 -12.86 -18.23
N LYS A 180 -5.14 -11.57 -17.96
CA LYS A 180 -5.62 -10.95 -16.71
C LYS A 180 -7.11 -11.23 -16.49
N LYS A 181 -7.92 -11.02 -17.52
CA LYS A 181 -9.36 -11.31 -17.44
C LYS A 181 -9.64 -12.81 -17.20
N ARG A 182 -8.88 -13.71 -17.84
CA ARG A 182 -9.03 -15.16 -17.72
C ARG A 182 -8.73 -15.63 -16.29
N ILE A 183 -7.66 -15.11 -15.64
CA ILE A 183 -7.26 -15.54 -14.29
C ILE A 183 -7.98 -14.79 -13.18
N GLN A 184 -8.64 -13.66 -13.47
CA GLN A 184 -9.31 -12.84 -12.46
C GLN A 184 -10.31 -13.63 -11.57
N PRO A 185 -11.16 -14.55 -12.10
CA PRO A 185 -12.06 -15.34 -11.25
C PRO A 185 -11.31 -16.25 -10.27
N GLN A 186 -10.17 -16.82 -10.67
CA GLN A 186 -9.34 -17.67 -9.80
C GLN A 186 -8.72 -16.84 -8.67
N LEU A 187 -8.17 -15.66 -8.99
CA LEU A 187 -7.61 -14.75 -7.99
C LEU A 187 -8.70 -14.21 -7.04
N ALA A 188 -9.89 -13.91 -7.56
CA ALA A 188 -11.02 -13.50 -6.75
C ALA A 188 -11.48 -14.60 -5.78
N GLN A 189 -11.42 -15.88 -6.22
CA GLN A 189 -11.75 -17.02 -5.36
C GLN A 189 -10.75 -17.14 -4.21
N LEU A 190 -9.44 -16.99 -4.46
CA LEU A 190 -8.43 -16.96 -3.39
C LEU A 190 -8.70 -15.84 -2.36
N GLY A 191 -9.14 -14.66 -2.83
CA GLY A 191 -9.55 -13.57 -1.94
C GLY A 191 -10.73 -13.98 -1.04
N LYS A 192 -11.79 -14.58 -1.62
CA LYS A 192 -12.96 -15.06 -0.86
C LYS A 192 -12.59 -16.16 0.13
N ASP A 193 -11.73 -17.10 -0.24
CA ASP A 193 -11.27 -18.17 0.64
C ASP A 193 -10.52 -17.59 1.85
N PHE A 194 -9.67 -16.57 1.62
CA PHE A 194 -8.98 -15.87 2.69
C PHE A 194 -9.95 -15.10 3.59
N GLU A 195 -10.92 -14.39 3.02
CA GLU A 195 -11.97 -13.69 3.78
C GLU A 195 -12.76 -14.67 4.67
N ALA A 196 -13.16 -15.82 4.13
CA ALA A 196 -13.88 -16.86 4.87
C ALA A 196 -13.04 -17.44 6.02
N LEU A 197 -11.74 -17.68 5.78
CA LEU A 197 -10.81 -18.13 6.82
C LEU A 197 -10.68 -17.11 7.94
N VAL A 198 -10.47 -15.82 7.61
CA VAL A 198 -10.39 -14.75 8.60
C VAL A 198 -11.71 -14.68 9.39
N ALA A 199 -12.85 -14.71 8.70
CA ALA A 199 -14.16 -14.65 9.31
C ALA A 199 -14.43 -15.81 10.29
N SER A 200 -13.94 -17.04 9.97
CA SER A 200 -14.06 -18.21 10.88
C SER A 200 -13.02 -18.21 12.01
N THR A 201 -11.90 -17.49 11.85
CA THR A 201 -10.80 -17.45 12.84
C THR A 201 -11.06 -16.42 13.93
N LEU A 202 -11.67 -15.27 13.58
CA LEU A 202 -11.93 -14.18 14.52
C LEU A 202 -13.24 -14.39 15.29
N THR A 203 -13.23 -14.07 16.57
CA THR A 203 -14.46 -13.95 17.37
C THR A 203 -15.30 -12.75 16.92
N GLN A 204 -16.58 -12.71 17.27
CA GLN A 204 -17.44 -11.58 16.94
C GLN A 204 -16.91 -10.27 17.56
N GLY A 205 -16.44 -10.31 18.82
CA GLY A 205 -15.85 -9.13 19.47
C GLY A 205 -14.63 -8.59 18.75
N GLN A 206 -13.76 -9.46 18.20
CA GLN A 206 -12.60 -9.07 17.41
C GLN A 206 -13.00 -8.45 16.06
N LYS A 207 -14.01 -9.00 15.40
CA LYS A 207 -14.58 -8.43 14.16
C LYS A 207 -15.13 -7.02 14.40
N ASP A 208 -15.87 -6.85 15.50
CA ASP A 208 -16.44 -5.55 15.87
C ASP A 208 -15.36 -4.54 16.25
N ALA A 209 -14.31 -4.99 16.97
CA ALA A 209 -13.14 -4.17 17.28
C ALA A 209 -12.42 -3.71 16.01
N PHE A 210 -12.20 -4.62 15.03
CA PHE A 210 -11.59 -4.26 13.75
C PHE A 210 -12.46 -3.31 12.93
N LYS A 211 -13.79 -3.51 12.94
CA LYS A 211 -14.73 -2.59 12.30
C LYS A 211 -14.65 -1.18 12.93
N LYS A 212 -14.56 -1.10 14.27
CA LYS A 212 -14.35 0.18 14.98
C LYS A 212 -13.02 0.84 14.60
N LEU A 213 -11.94 0.06 14.48
CA LEU A 213 -10.65 0.60 14.01
C LEU A 213 -10.75 1.18 12.60
N LYS A 214 -11.50 0.58 11.68
CA LYS A 214 -11.71 1.12 10.34
C LYS A 214 -12.54 2.40 10.32
N GLY A 215 -13.26 2.72 11.38
CA GLY A 215 -14.07 3.95 11.51
C GLY A 215 -15.21 4.03 10.49
N LYS A 216 -15.65 5.27 10.23
CA LYS A 216 -16.72 5.51 9.24
C LYS A 216 -16.23 5.23 7.81
N PRO A 217 -17.09 4.68 6.92
CA PRO A 217 -16.70 4.40 5.54
C PRO A 217 -16.20 5.66 4.81
N PHE A 218 -15.07 5.53 4.14
CA PHE A 218 -14.55 6.53 3.22
C PHE A 218 -15.10 6.25 1.82
N LYS A 219 -15.80 7.22 1.26
CA LYS A 219 -16.34 7.16 -0.10
C LYS A 219 -15.76 8.33 -0.89
N PRO A 220 -14.72 8.12 -1.71
CA PRO A 220 -14.20 9.18 -2.55
C PRO A 220 -15.32 9.69 -3.47
N LYS A 221 -15.52 11.00 -3.50
CA LYS A 221 -16.41 11.60 -4.51
C LYS A 221 -15.81 11.26 -5.88
N LYS A 222 -16.62 10.74 -6.79
CA LYS A 222 -16.21 10.61 -8.19
C LYS A 222 -15.87 12.02 -8.69
N GLU A 223 -14.63 12.19 -9.12
CA GLU A 223 -14.28 13.39 -9.89
C GLU A 223 -15.09 13.31 -11.19
N GLY A 224 -16.02 14.26 -11.37
CA GLY A 224 -16.79 14.43 -12.60
C GLY A 224 -15.91 14.93 -13.74
#